data_1b039107cd4e6c9e238327271f9639e4
#
_entry.id   1b039107cd4e6c9e238327271f9639e4
#
_cell.length_a   1.000
_cell.length_b   1.000
_cell.length_c   1.000
_cell.angle_alpha   90.00
_cell.angle_beta   90.00
_cell.angle_gamma   90.00
#
_symmetry.space_group_name_H-M   'P 1'
#
loop_
_entity.id
_entity.type
_entity.pdbx_description
1 polymer ?
#
loop_
_entity_poly.entity_id
_entity_poly.type
_entity_poly.pdbx_seq_one_letter_code
_entity_poly.pdbx_strand_id
1 'polypeptide(L)'
;PDASSLSLQSDIKLRDYQESAVDSWLKAGGEGVIVAPCGAGKTVMGLAATTKIDTKVLVLVHTRDLAAQWGERCQQIVGVDATLYGGGKKDDTGRIVVATFQTLERMRWAERYQWAKQFGMCIVDEAHHVPAATFCSVMVTIPARYRLGLTATPDRPDGLTDLLHWHLGPTVASIDTKMLALEGQVVAPRIEWLNTGWKPKKEGQEWVKLITEMTTDDDRNATIVNRALAAVDEGRQVLILSDRVDHCLFLANALAEYSLQAVAFVGSVSKKKRAEILARANDREIDVICATTVADEGLDLPGLDTVMLTTPSKALNRVQQRIGRAMRPHPEKKEPIVIDLVDEPRSLRGIARKRLRLYTRLGCR
;
A
#
# COMPACT_ATOMS: atom_id res chain seq x y z
N PRO A 1 1.36 7.54 -36.02
CA PRO A 1 2.25 6.76 -35.19
C PRO A 1 1.59 5.41 -35.00
N ASP A 2 2.27 4.35 -35.41
CA ASP A 2 1.78 2.98 -35.39
C ASP A 2 1.27 2.61 -34.02
N ALA A 3 -0.03 2.31 -33.95
CA ALA A 3 -0.65 1.75 -32.75
C ALA A 3 -0.29 0.27 -32.64
N SER A 4 0.98 -0.01 -32.29
CA SER A 4 1.34 -1.37 -31.90
C SER A 4 0.51 -1.74 -30.67
N SER A 5 -0.24 -2.83 -30.72
CA SER A 5 -1.01 -3.34 -29.59
C SER A 5 -0.08 -3.58 -28.42
N LEU A 6 -0.49 -3.19 -27.21
CA LEU A 6 0.27 -3.49 -25.99
C LEU A 6 0.38 -5.01 -25.81
N SER A 7 1.57 -5.48 -25.46
CA SER A 7 1.82 -6.90 -25.12
C SER A 7 2.63 -6.99 -23.84
N LEU A 8 2.49 -8.09 -23.11
CA LEU A 8 3.38 -8.37 -22.01
C LEU A 8 4.79 -8.65 -22.52
N GLN A 9 5.81 -8.23 -21.79
CA GLN A 9 7.19 -8.62 -22.06
C GLN A 9 7.32 -10.15 -21.99
N SER A 10 8.20 -10.73 -22.80
CA SER A 10 8.33 -12.18 -23.01
C SER A 10 8.67 -12.97 -21.74
N ASP A 11 9.30 -12.32 -20.78
CA ASP A 11 9.68 -12.88 -19.47
C ASP A 11 8.55 -12.78 -18.42
N ILE A 12 7.48 -12.02 -18.72
CA ILE A 12 6.36 -11.83 -17.82
C ILE A 12 5.30 -12.91 -18.06
N LYS A 13 5.20 -13.84 -17.12
CA LYS A 13 4.14 -14.85 -17.07
C LYS A 13 3.16 -14.52 -15.97
N LEU A 14 1.88 -14.43 -16.33
CA LEU A 14 0.83 -14.31 -15.35
C LEU A 14 0.71 -15.62 -14.55
N ARG A 15 0.42 -15.50 -13.27
CA ARG A 15 0.01 -16.63 -12.44
C ARG A 15 -1.45 -16.97 -12.75
N ASP A 16 -1.85 -18.22 -12.54
CA ASP A 16 -3.20 -18.70 -12.89
C ASP A 16 -4.32 -17.83 -12.31
N TYR A 17 -4.17 -17.41 -11.06
CA TYR A 17 -5.16 -16.53 -10.41
C TYR A 17 -5.18 -15.12 -11.00
N GLN A 18 -4.04 -14.60 -11.50
CA GLN A 18 -3.97 -13.29 -12.15
C GLN A 18 -4.64 -13.34 -13.52
N GLU A 19 -4.37 -14.38 -14.29
CA GLU A 19 -5.02 -14.61 -15.57
C GLU A 19 -6.53 -14.78 -15.39
N SER A 20 -6.95 -15.65 -14.47
CA SER A 20 -8.36 -15.87 -14.14
C SER A 20 -9.08 -14.58 -13.70
N ALA A 21 -8.41 -13.71 -12.94
CA ALA A 21 -8.99 -12.43 -12.51
C ALA A 21 -9.18 -11.46 -13.69
N VAL A 22 -8.20 -11.37 -14.59
CA VAL A 22 -8.28 -10.55 -15.82
C VAL A 22 -9.37 -11.09 -16.74
N ASP A 23 -9.45 -12.40 -16.93
CA ASP A 23 -10.49 -13.04 -17.75
C ASP A 23 -11.90 -12.82 -17.18
N SER A 24 -12.04 -12.86 -15.86
CA SER A 24 -13.32 -12.55 -15.19
C SER A 24 -13.76 -11.12 -15.46
N TRP A 25 -12.83 -10.16 -15.43
CA TRP A 25 -13.09 -8.77 -15.77
C TRP A 25 -13.49 -8.62 -17.25
N LEU A 26 -12.82 -9.30 -18.17
CA LEU A 26 -13.18 -9.31 -19.59
C LEU A 26 -14.57 -9.89 -19.82
N LYS A 27 -14.88 -11.03 -19.20
CA LYS A 27 -16.21 -11.68 -19.28
C LYS A 27 -17.32 -10.79 -18.72
N ALA A 28 -17.02 -9.93 -17.76
CA ALA A 28 -17.94 -8.90 -17.24
C ALA A 28 -18.10 -7.69 -18.18
N GLY A 29 -17.56 -7.76 -19.41
CA GLY A 29 -17.65 -6.67 -20.40
C GLY A 29 -16.61 -5.57 -20.21
N GLY A 30 -15.57 -5.81 -19.41
CA GLY A 30 -14.49 -4.85 -19.15
C GLY A 30 -14.85 -3.77 -18.13
N GLU A 31 -15.81 -4.06 -17.23
CA GLU A 31 -16.17 -3.21 -16.11
C GLU A 31 -16.17 -4.05 -14.83
N GLY A 32 -15.50 -3.56 -13.78
CA GLY A 32 -15.49 -4.23 -12.49
C GLY A 32 -14.26 -3.97 -11.63
N VAL A 33 -14.32 -4.50 -10.42
CA VAL A 33 -13.27 -4.39 -9.41
C VAL A 33 -12.64 -5.75 -9.16
N ILE A 34 -11.30 -5.80 -9.20
CA ILE A 34 -10.50 -6.93 -8.76
C ILE A 34 -10.02 -6.64 -7.34
N VAL A 35 -10.44 -7.46 -6.40
CA VAL A 35 -9.98 -7.42 -5.01
C VAL A 35 -8.82 -8.39 -4.85
N ALA A 36 -7.65 -7.88 -4.54
CA ALA A 36 -6.44 -8.69 -4.41
C ALA A 36 -5.55 -8.16 -3.28
N PRO A 37 -5.00 -9.04 -2.42
CA PRO A 37 -4.16 -8.62 -1.30
C PRO A 37 -2.88 -7.93 -1.77
N CYS A 38 -2.20 -7.25 -0.83
CA CYS A 38 -0.87 -6.71 -1.10
C CYS A 38 0.08 -7.86 -1.48
N GLY A 39 0.90 -7.65 -2.51
CA GLY A 39 1.80 -8.68 -3.03
C GLY A 39 1.20 -9.62 -4.08
N ALA A 40 -0.11 -9.63 -4.30
CA ALA A 40 -0.75 -10.44 -5.35
C ALA A 40 -0.51 -9.94 -6.79
N GLY A 41 0.19 -8.82 -6.97
CA GLY A 41 0.50 -8.28 -8.30
C GLY A 41 -0.67 -7.52 -8.94
N LYS A 42 -1.39 -6.69 -8.20
CA LYS A 42 -2.46 -5.82 -8.73
C LYS A 42 -2.04 -5.03 -9.96
N THR A 43 -0.87 -4.39 -9.91
CA THR A 43 -0.32 -3.64 -11.06
C THR A 43 -0.08 -4.53 -12.28
N VAL A 44 0.39 -5.78 -12.06
CA VAL A 44 0.56 -6.77 -13.14
C VAL A 44 -0.78 -7.11 -13.79
N MET A 45 -1.81 -7.38 -12.99
CA MET A 45 -3.17 -7.64 -13.50
C MET A 45 -3.74 -6.43 -14.24
N GLY A 46 -3.54 -5.21 -13.70
CA GLY A 46 -3.95 -3.97 -14.37
C GLY A 46 -3.29 -3.81 -15.74
N LEU A 47 -1.97 -4.02 -15.83
CA LEU A 47 -1.24 -3.93 -17.08
C LEU A 47 -1.57 -5.08 -18.03
N ALA A 48 -1.78 -6.30 -17.53
CA ALA A 48 -2.26 -7.42 -18.34
C ALA A 48 -3.64 -7.12 -18.95
N ALA A 49 -4.55 -6.49 -18.19
CA ALA A 49 -5.83 -6.06 -18.73
C ALA A 49 -5.68 -5.06 -19.90
N THR A 50 -4.67 -4.17 -19.86
CA THR A 50 -4.42 -3.21 -20.96
C THR A 50 -4.01 -3.90 -22.26
N THR A 51 -3.36 -5.07 -22.19
CA THR A 51 -2.95 -5.81 -23.38
C THR A 51 -4.10 -6.50 -24.10
N LYS A 52 -5.24 -6.64 -23.43
CA LYS A 52 -6.46 -7.23 -23.99
C LYS A 52 -7.38 -6.20 -24.67
N ILE A 53 -7.10 -4.91 -24.48
CA ILE A 53 -7.93 -3.82 -24.97
C ILE A 53 -7.06 -2.84 -25.77
N ASP A 54 -7.34 -2.72 -27.05
CA ASP A 54 -6.60 -1.82 -27.95
C ASP A 54 -7.15 -0.38 -27.87
N THR A 55 -6.74 0.33 -26.81
CA THR A 55 -7.12 1.73 -26.59
C THR A 55 -6.11 2.46 -25.72
N LYS A 56 -6.20 3.78 -25.71
CA LYS A 56 -5.43 4.63 -24.79
C LYS A 56 -5.94 4.46 -23.36
N VAL A 57 -5.03 4.34 -22.42
CA VAL A 57 -5.31 3.99 -21.02
C VAL A 57 -5.00 5.15 -20.08
N LEU A 58 -5.94 5.47 -19.20
CA LEU A 58 -5.75 6.35 -18.06
C LEU A 58 -5.62 5.53 -16.79
N VAL A 59 -4.53 5.70 -16.06
CA VAL A 59 -4.34 5.12 -14.72
C VAL A 59 -4.50 6.21 -13.68
N LEU A 60 -5.45 6.05 -12.77
CA LEU A 60 -5.71 6.98 -11.67
C LEU A 60 -5.20 6.40 -10.35
N VAL A 61 -4.37 7.18 -9.68
CA VAL A 61 -3.78 6.85 -8.38
C VAL A 61 -3.99 8.01 -7.39
N HIS A 62 -3.83 7.74 -6.10
CA HIS A 62 -4.03 8.77 -5.08
C HIS A 62 -2.76 9.55 -4.72
N THR A 63 -1.55 9.04 -5.04
CA THR A 63 -0.29 9.73 -4.77
C THR A 63 0.63 9.80 -5.97
N ARG A 64 1.58 10.75 -5.93
CA ARG A 64 2.61 10.90 -6.95
C ARG A 64 3.64 9.76 -6.92
N ASP A 65 3.88 9.19 -5.75
CA ASP A 65 4.84 8.10 -5.60
C ASP A 65 4.29 6.82 -6.22
N LEU A 66 2.97 6.54 -6.07
CA LEU A 66 2.30 5.49 -6.82
C LEU A 66 2.30 5.75 -8.33
N ALA A 67 2.13 7.00 -8.75
CA ALA A 67 2.21 7.34 -10.18
C ALA A 67 3.60 7.02 -10.76
N ALA A 68 4.66 7.33 -10.03
CA ALA A 68 6.02 6.97 -10.43
C ALA A 68 6.22 5.45 -10.50
N GLN A 69 5.75 4.71 -9.49
CA GLN A 69 5.80 3.23 -9.49
C GLN A 69 5.04 2.62 -10.68
N TRP A 70 3.87 3.15 -11.02
CA TRP A 70 3.15 2.72 -12.23
C TRP A 70 3.96 2.97 -13.50
N GLY A 71 4.63 4.14 -13.61
CA GLY A 71 5.52 4.46 -14.72
C GLY A 71 6.63 3.42 -14.89
N GLU A 72 7.36 3.12 -13.83
CA GLU A 72 8.41 2.10 -13.83
C GLU A 72 7.88 0.70 -14.19
N ARG A 73 6.72 0.32 -13.64
CA ARG A 73 6.08 -0.98 -13.91
C ARG A 73 5.57 -1.09 -15.35
N CYS A 74 5.10 -0.01 -15.96
CA CYS A 74 4.72 -0.01 -17.38
C CYS A 74 5.90 -0.41 -18.26
N GLN A 75 7.08 0.18 -18.04
CA GLN A 75 8.29 -0.18 -18.80
C GLN A 75 8.70 -1.62 -18.55
N GLN A 76 8.68 -2.09 -17.31
CA GLN A 76 9.09 -3.45 -16.95
C GLN A 76 8.14 -4.53 -17.49
N ILE A 77 6.84 -4.28 -17.50
CA ILE A 77 5.82 -5.32 -17.75
C ILE A 77 5.31 -5.31 -19.17
N VAL A 78 5.08 -4.13 -19.76
CA VAL A 78 4.54 -3.99 -21.11
C VAL A 78 5.50 -3.30 -22.08
N GLY A 79 6.71 -2.92 -21.64
CA GLY A 79 7.78 -2.36 -22.47
C GLY A 79 7.48 -0.97 -23.03
N VAL A 80 6.55 -0.24 -22.43
CA VAL A 80 6.22 1.13 -22.87
C VAL A 80 6.39 2.13 -21.73
N ASP A 81 6.88 3.32 -22.06
CA ASP A 81 6.96 4.41 -21.13
C ASP A 81 5.57 4.99 -20.90
N ALA A 82 5.15 5.03 -19.63
CA ALA A 82 3.94 5.76 -19.27
C ALA A 82 4.25 7.25 -19.12
N THR A 83 3.36 8.09 -19.62
CA THR A 83 3.46 9.53 -19.38
C THR A 83 2.78 9.92 -18.07
N LEU A 84 3.40 10.85 -17.32
CA LEU A 84 2.87 11.32 -16.05
C LEU A 84 2.15 12.66 -16.25
N TYR A 85 0.84 12.67 -16.00
CA TYR A 85 0.03 13.88 -16.08
C TYR A 85 -0.18 14.50 -14.71
N GLY A 86 0.53 15.58 -14.43
CA GLY A 86 0.49 16.29 -13.13
C GLY A 86 1.86 16.68 -12.62
N GLY A 87 1.90 17.41 -11.48
CA GLY A 87 3.17 17.85 -10.87
C GLY A 87 3.98 18.82 -11.72
N GLY A 88 3.32 19.64 -12.55
CA GLY A 88 3.96 20.58 -13.48
C GLY A 88 4.19 20.00 -14.89
N LYS A 89 3.98 18.70 -15.11
CA LYS A 89 4.01 18.06 -16.42
C LYS A 89 2.57 17.83 -16.90
N LYS A 90 2.28 18.22 -18.13
CA LYS A 90 0.99 17.99 -18.81
C LYS A 90 1.24 17.14 -20.08
N ASP A 91 1.93 16.02 -19.90
CA ASP A 91 2.19 15.11 -20.98
C ASP A 91 1.14 13.99 -20.97
N ASP A 92 0.30 14.00 -21.97
CA ASP A 92 -0.74 12.99 -22.20
C ASP A 92 -0.57 12.31 -23.56
N THR A 93 0.62 12.38 -24.17
CA THR A 93 0.89 11.81 -25.50
C THR A 93 1.04 10.30 -25.47
N GLY A 94 1.43 9.73 -24.35
CA GLY A 94 1.66 8.30 -24.18
C GLY A 94 0.39 7.46 -24.34
N ARG A 95 0.60 6.17 -24.66
CA ARG A 95 -0.49 5.19 -24.72
C ARG A 95 -1.07 4.86 -23.33
N ILE A 96 -0.23 4.89 -22.31
CA ILE A 96 -0.62 4.81 -20.91
C ILE A 96 -0.28 6.15 -20.24
N VAL A 97 -1.29 6.81 -19.70
CA VAL A 97 -1.16 8.08 -18.99
C VAL A 97 -1.50 7.84 -17.52
N VAL A 98 -0.59 8.18 -16.63
CA VAL A 98 -0.80 8.06 -15.19
C VAL A 98 -1.05 9.42 -14.58
N ALA A 99 -2.14 9.58 -13.86
CA ALA A 99 -2.51 10.82 -13.19
C ALA A 99 -2.96 10.59 -11.74
N THR A 100 -2.85 11.63 -10.90
CA THR A 100 -3.45 11.57 -9.57
C THR A 100 -4.86 12.17 -9.57
N PHE A 101 -5.74 11.65 -8.69
CA PHE A 101 -7.07 12.23 -8.50
C PHE A 101 -7.02 13.73 -8.21
N GLN A 102 -6.08 14.18 -7.37
CA GLN A 102 -5.91 15.59 -7.01
C GLN A 102 -5.50 16.45 -8.22
N THR A 103 -4.77 15.89 -9.17
CA THR A 103 -4.43 16.61 -10.41
C THR A 103 -5.67 16.85 -11.25
N LEU A 104 -6.51 15.81 -11.42
CA LEU A 104 -7.72 15.92 -12.23
C LEU A 104 -8.82 16.75 -11.52
N GLU A 105 -8.92 16.67 -10.20
CA GLU A 105 -9.87 17.46 -9.42
C GLU A 105 -9.67 18.98 -9.59
N ARG A 106 -8.42 19.42 -9.77
CA ARG A 106 -8.07 20.84 -10.01
C ARG A 106 -8.45 21.32 -11.41
N MET A 107 -8.73 20.44 -12.35
CA MET A 107 -9.22 20.80 -13.68
C MET A 107 -10.69 21.21 -13.61
N ARG A 108 -11.08 22.18 -14.42
CA ARG A 108 -12.49 22.52 -14.58
C ARG A 108 -13.24 21.33 -15.16
N TRP A 109 -14.48 21.10 -14.71
CA TRP A 109 -15.28 19.93 -15.11
C TRP A 109 -15.31 19.71 -16.65
N ALA A 110 -15.64 20.75 -17.41
CA ALA A 110 -15.74 20.67 -18.87
C ALA A 110 -14.38 20.38 -19.54
N GLU A 111 -13.29 20.97 -19.06
CA GLU A 111 -11.94 20.73 -19.55
C GLU A 111 -11.53 19.27 -19.29
N ARG A 112 -11.75 18.78 -18.07
CA ARG A 112 -11.45 17.41 -17.69
C ARG A 112 -12.25 16.40 -18.49
N TYR A 113 -13.54 16.64 -18.71
CA TYR A 113 -14.39 15.78 -19.51
C TYR A 113 -13.91 15.69 -20.97
N GLN A 114 -13.58 16.85 -21.61
CA GLN A 114 -13.06 16.86 -22.98
C GLN A 114 -11.70 16.16 -23.07
N TRP A 115 -10.81 16.40 -22.13
CA TRP A 115 -9.52 15.74 -22.05
C TRP A 115 -9.65 14.22 -21.88
N ALA A 116 -10.59 13.78 -21.04
CA ALA A 116 -10.78 12.37 -20.74
C ALA A 116 -11.37 11.54 -21.89
N LYS A 117 -12.00 12.17 -22.90
CA LYS A 117 -12.56 11.47 -24.06
C LYS A 117 -11.53 10.68 -24.88
N GLN A 118 -10.26 11.02 -24.79
CA GLN A 118 -9.20 10.31 -25.50
C GLN A 118 -8.91 8.91 -24.92
N PHE A 119 -9.40 8.58 -23.73
CA PHE A 119 -9.14 7.32 -23.04
C PHE A 119 -10.32 6.38 -23.20
N GLY A 120 -10.09 5.21 -23.78
CA GLY A 120 -11.11 4.16 -23.85
C GLY A 120 -11.12 3.26 -22.62
N MET A 121 -10.01 3.24 -21.85
CA MET A 121 -9.88 2.47 -20.60
C MET A 121 -9.43 3.37 -19.45
N CYS A 122 -10.02 3.15 -18.26
CA CYS A 122 -9.62 3.77 -16.99
C CYS A 122 -9.33 2.70 -15.96
N ILE A 123 -8.12 2.70 -15.42
CA ILE A 123 -7.72 1.87 -14.28
C ILE A 123 -7.66 2.76 -13.05
N VAL A 124 -8.27 2.33 -11.95
CA VAL A 124 -8.23 3.02 -10.67
C VAL A 124 -7.55 2.14 -9.63
N ASP A 125 -6.39 2.57 -9.16
CA ASP A 125 -5.63 1.83 -8.16
C ASP A 125 -5.83 2.41 -6.76
N GLU A 126 -6.15 1.54 -5.79
CA GLU A 126 -6.37 1.85 -4.38
C GLU A 126 -7.39 3.00 -4.15
N ALA A 127 -8.49 2.99 -4.90
CA ALA A 127 -9.54 4.02 -4.84
C ALA A 127 -10.10 4.28 -3.44
N HIS A 128 -10.01 3.32 -2.53
CA HIS A 128 -10.48 3.45 -1.15
C HIS A 128 -9.70 4.51 -0.33
N HIS A 129 -8.53 4.96 -0.79
CA HIS A 129 -7.77 6.06 -0.18
C HIS A 129 -8.21 7.45 -0.64
N VAL A 130 -9.02 7.53 -1.68
CA VAL A 130 -9.49 8.83 -2.23
C VAL A 130 -10.76 9.25 -1.48
N PRO A 131 -10.85 10.50 -0.98
CA PRO A 131 -12.11 11.01 -0.41
C PRO A 131 -13.27 10.81 -1.38
N ALA A 132 -14.43 10.38 -0.87
CA ALA A 132 -15.59 10.04 -1.72
C ALA A 132 -16.02 11.18 -2.65
N ALA A 133 -16.02 12.42 -2.17
CA ALA A 133 -16.34 13.58 -2.98
C ALA A 133 -15.38 13.79 -4.15
N THR A 134 -14.07 13.69 -3.90
CA THR A 134 -13.02 13.79 -4.94
C THR A 134 -13.14 12.64 -5.93
N PHE A 135 -13.35 11.40 -5.44
CA PHE A 135 -13.52 10.22 -6.28
C PHE A 135 -14.71 10.40 -7.26
N CYS A 136 -15.90 10.69 -6.74
CA CYS A 136 -17.11 10.89 -7.56
C CYS A 136 -16.96 12.07 -8.52
N SER A 137 -16.41 13.21 -8.05
CA SER A 137 -16.19 14.40 -8.88
C SER A 137 -15.31 14.10 -10.09
N VAL A 138 -14.27 13.28 -9.92
CA VAL A 138 -13.39 12.89 -11.01
C VAL A 138 -14.04 11.84 -11.90
N MET A 139 -14.54 10.73 -11.31
CA MET A 139 -15.03 9.59 -12.08
C MET A 139 -16.22 9.90 -12.99
N VAL A 140 -17.12 10.80 -12.59
CA VAL A 140 -18.27 11.23 -13.42
C VAL A 140 -17.83 11.90 -14.73
N THR A 141 -16.59 12.40 -14.80
CA THR A 141 -16.04 13.06 -15.99
C THR A 141 -15.18 12.15 -16.87
N ILE A 142 -15.03 10.88 -16.51
CA ILE A 142 -14.23 9.92 -17.27
C ILE A 142 -15.18 9.03 -18.09
N PRO A 143 -15.35 9.28 -19.40
CA PRO A 143 -16.29 8.52 -20.25
C PRO A 143 -15.68 7.22 -20.78
N ALA A 144 -14.62 6.71 -20.17
CA ALA A 144 -13.98 5.49 -20.60
C ALA A 144 -14.96 4.31 -20.62
N ARG A 145 -14.97 3.53 -21.71
CA ARG A 145 -15.82 2.35 -21.88
C ARG A 145 -15.40 1.22 -20.95
N TYR A 146 -14.08 1.02 -20.82
CA TYR A 146 -13.51 -0.04 -19.98
C TYR A 146 -13.05 0.54 -18.65
N ARG A 147 -13.45 -0.08 -17.54
CA ARG A 147 -13.18 0.42 -16.20
C ARG A 147 -12.70 -0.72 -15.31
N LEU A 148 -11.54 -0.56 -14.72
CA LEU A 148 -10.94 -1.55 -13.83
C LEU A 148 -10.57 -0.90 -12.50
N GLY A 149 -11.19 -1.36 -11.42
CA GLY A 149 -10.78 -1.05 -10.06
C GLY A 149 -9.80 -2.11 -9.53
N LEU A 150 -8.71 -1.68 -8.91
CA LEU A 150 -7.74 -2.53 -8.23
C LEU A 150 -7.68 -2.12 -6.76
N THR A 151 -7.94 -3.05 -5.83
CA THR A 151 -7.91 -2.74 -4.40
C THR A 151 -7.56 -3.97 -3.56
N ALA A 152 -6.91 -3.74 -2.42
CA ALA A 152 -6.72 -4.80 -1.42
C ALA A 152 -7.94 -4.96 -0.50
N THR A 153 -8.74 -3.91 -0.37
CA THR A 153 -9.93 -3.86 0.49
C THR A 153 -11.02 -3.10 -0.24
N PRO A 154 -12.11 -3.76 -0.67
CA PRO A 154 -13.23 -3.07 -1.31
C PRO A 154 -14.00 -2.22 -0.29
N ASP A 155 -14.00 -2.65 0.97
CA ASP A 155 -14.73 -1.97 2.05
C ASP A 155 -14.09 -0.63 2.39
N ARG A 156 -14.83 0.43 2.22
CA ARG A 156 -14.41 1.78 2.59
C ARG A 156 -14.71 2.06 4.06
N PRO A 157 -13.80 2.72 4.78
CA PRO A 157 -14.03 3.08 6.18
C PRO A 157 -15.21 4.03 6.39
N ASP A 158 -15.58 4.80 5.37
CA ASP A 158 -16.72 5.72 5.35
C ASP A 158 -18.05 5.05 4.98
N GLY A 159 -18.08 3.72 4.74
CA GLY A 159 -19.26 2.96 4.36
C GLY A 159 -19.74 3.21 2.92
N LEU A 160 -19.02 3.95 2.11
CA LEU A 160 -19.41 4.31 0.75
C LEU A 160 -18.80 3.37 -0.31
N THR A 161 -18.72 2.09 -0.01
CA THR A 161 -18.23 1.04 -0.93
C THR A 161 -19.03 1.00 -2.23
N ASP A 162 -20.33 1.26 -2.16
CA ASP A 162 -21.22 1.27 -3.34
C ASP A 162 -20.78 2.32 -4.39
N LEU A 163 -20.15 3.42 -3.97
CA LEU A 163 -19.63 4.42 -4.91
C LEU A 163 -18.56 3.84 -5.84
N LEU A 164 -17.74 2.91 -5.35
CA LEU A 164 -16.77 2.22 -6.19
C LEU A 164 -17.50 1.39 -7.26
N HIS A 165 -18.52 0.64 -6.85
CA HIS A 165 -19.30 -0.21 -7.74
C HIS A 165 -20.12 0.58 -8.76
N TRP A 166 -20.67 1.74 -8.38
CA TRP A 166 -21.41 2.59 -9.34
C TRP A 166 -20.52 3.17 -10.44
N HIS A 167 -19.24 3.42 -10.15
CA HIS A 167 -18.34 4.03 -11.12
C HIS A 167 -17.43 3.02 -11.83
N LEU A 168 -17.14 1.87 -11.24
CA LEU A 168 -16.20 0.90 -11.76
C LEU A 168 -16.82 -0.45 -12.12
N GLY A 169 -18.08 -0.67 -11.73
CA GLY A 169 -18.74 -1.98 -11.84
C GLY A 169 -18.58 -2.86 -10.60
N PRO A 170 -19.22 -4.04 -10.58
CA PRO A 170 -19.22 -4.93 -9.43
C PRO A 170 -17.83 -5.54 -9.19
N THR A 171 -17.64 -6.17 -8.03
CA THR A 171 -16.48 -7.03 -7.78
C THR A 171 -16.57 -8.27 -8.68
N VAL A 172 -15.65 -8.39 -9.63
CA VAL A 172 -15.61 -9.47 -10.63
C VAL A 172 -14.64 -10.59 -10.28
N ALA A 173 -13.66 -10.28 -9.44
CA ALA A 173 -12.73 -11.27 -8.90
C ALA A 173 -12.30 -10.87 -7.49
N SER A 174 -12.18 -11.87 -6.62
CA SER A 174 -11.67 -11.70 -5.26
C SER A 174 -10.65 -12.79 -4.97
N ILE A 175 -9.41 -12.39 -4.71
CA ILE A 175 -8.29 -13.29 -4.48
C ILE A 175 -8.09 -13.44 -2.98
N ASP A 176 -8.22 -14.67 -2.48
CA ASP A 176 -8.07 -14.98 -1.06
C ASP A 176 -6.58 -15.05 -0.67
N THR A 177 -6.20 -14.30 0.36
CA THR A 177 -4.84 -14.29 0.90
C THR A 177 -4.42 -15.67 1.40
N LYS A 178 -5.35 -16.45 1.98
CA LYS A 178 -5.06 -17.81 2.48
C LYS A 178 -4.70 -18.76 1.35
N MET A 179 -5.43 -18.69 0.24
CA MET A 179 -5.12 -19.50 -0.95
C MET A 179 -3.73 -19.16 -1.47
N LEU A 180 -3.41 -17.85 -1.60
CA LEU A 180 -2.08 -17.42 -2.01
C LEU A 180 -0.97 -17.86 -1.06
N ALA A 181 -1.26 -17.93 0.24
CA ALA A 181 -0.29 -18.41 1.23
C ALA A 181 -0.07 -19.92 1.11
N LEU A 182 -1.11 -20.70 0.85
CA LEU A 182 -1.02 -22.16 0.61
C LEU A 182 -0.23 -22.47 -0.66
N GLU A 183 -0.37 -21.65 -1.69
CA GLU A 183 0.36 -21.76 -2.96
C GLU A 183 1.77 -21.17 -2.90
N GLY A 184 2.22 -20.66 -1.74
CA GLY A 184 3.53 -20.03 -1.57
C GLY A 184 3.70 -18.68 -2.32
N GLN A 185 2.60 -18.11 -2.80
CA GLN A 185 2.61 -16.84 -3.54
C GLN A 185 2.73 -15.61 -2.64
N VAL A 186 2.33 -15.75 -1.38
CA VAL A 186 2.58 -14.82 -0.28
C VAL A 186 3.02 -15.63 0.93
N VAL A 187 3.79 -15.01 1.81
CA VAL A 187 4.23 -15.66 3.05
C VAL A 187 3.40 -15.13 4.20
N ALA A 188 2.59 -15.98 4.83
CA ALA A 188 1.80 -15.60 5.98
C ALA A 188 2.71 -15.30 7.19
N PRO A 189 2.67 -14.09 7.77
CA PRO A 189 3.54 -13.75 8.88
C PRO A 189 3.10 -14.43 10.20
N ARG A 190 4.06 -14.72 11.05
CA ARG A 190 3.82 -15.05 12.44
C ARG A 190 3.48 -13.77 13.20
N ILE A 191 2.44 -13.80 14.03
CA ILE A 191 2.06 -12.68 14.88
C ILE A 191 2.65 -12.86 16.27
N GLU A 192 3.42 -11.90 16.68
CA GLU A 192 3.97 -11.81 18.04
C GLU A 192 3.29 -10.65 18.78
N TRP A 193 2.60 -11.01 19.87
CA TRP A 193 1.97 -10.01 20.74
C TRP A 193 2.97 -9.54 21.78
N LEU A 194 3.34 -8.26 21.72
CA LEU A 194 4.25 -7.65 22.69
C LEU A 194 3.44 -6.85 23.70
N ASN A 195 3.29 -7.38 24.91
CA ASN A 195 2.63 -6.66 26.01
C ASN A 195 3.61 -5.66 26.61
N THR A 196 3.25 -4.38 26.59
CA THR A 196 4.09 -3.32 27.14
C THR A 196 3.81 -3.05 28.62
N GLY A 197 2.66 -3.48 29.13
CA GLY A 197 2.20 -3.12 30.47
C GLY A 197 1.79 -1.65 30.64
N TRP A 198 1.91 -0.85 29.58
CA TRP A 198 1.61 0.59 29.63
C TRP A 198 0.13 0.88 29.91
N LYS A 199 -0.09 1.87 30.79
CA LYS A 199 -1.41 2.40 31.16
C LYS A 199 -1.40 3.93 31.10
N PRO A 200 -2.47 4.57 30.61
CA PRO A 200 -2.56 6.02 30.64
C PRO A 200 -2.67 6.54 32.08
N LYS A 201 -2.08 7.69 32.33
CA LYS A 201 -2.18 8.39 33.63
C LYS A 201 -3.63 8.76 33.98
N LYS A 202 -4.46 8.99 32.97
CA LYS A 202 -5.88 9.32 33.11
C LYS A 202 -6.71 8.52 32.10
N GLU A 203 -7.73 7.82 32.58
CA GLU A 203 -8.69 7.14 31.69
C GLU A 203 -9.63 8.14 30.99
N GLY A 204 -10.14 7.76 29.81
CA GLY A 204 -11.13 8.54 29.06
C GLY A 204 -10.58 9.81 28.39
N GLN A 205 -9.26 9.97 28.32
CA GLN A 205 -8.68 11.12 27.62
C GLN A 205 -8.86 11.05 26.10
N GLU A 206 -8.71 12.22 25.44
CA GLU A 206 -8.78 12.33 23.99
C GLU A 206 -7.72 11.47 23.31
N TRP A 207 -8.07 10.89 22.16
CA TRP A 207 -7.20 10.00 21.40
C TRP A 207 -5.82 10.60 21.11
N VAL A 208 -5.76 11.88 20.72
CA VAL A 208 -4.49 12.55 20.40
C VAL A 208 -3.56 12.61 21.63
N LYS A 209 -4.12 12.95 22.80
CA LYS A 209 -3.38 13.01 24.08
C LYS A 209 -2.93 11.63 24.51
N LEU A 210 -3.81 10.62 24.38
CA LEU A 210 -3.49 9.23 24.68
C LEU A 210 -2.28 8.73 23.86
N ILE A 211 -2.28 8.96 22.56
CA ILE A 211 -1.17 8.55 21.67
C ILE A 211 0.10 9.33 21.99
N THR A 212 0.00 10.61 22.30
CA THR A 212 1.19 11.40 22.68
C THR A 212 1.79 10.88 23.98
N GLU A 213 0.99 10.65 25.03
CA GLU A 213 1.45 10.08 26.30
C GLU A 213 2.11 8.71 26.09
N MET A 214 1.47 7.84 25.33
CA MET A 214 1.97 6.51 24.99
C MET A 214 3.33 6.54 24.27
N THR A 215 3.52 7.47 23.36
CA THR A 215 4.75 7.55 22.54
C THR A 215 5.89 8.27 23.24
N THR A 216 5.64 8.91 24.37
CA THR A 216 6.64 9.58 25.21
C THR A 216 6.94 8.81 26.52
N ASP A 217 6.40 7.62 26.69
CA ASP A 217 6.63 6.79 27.86
C ASP A 217 7.94 6.02 27.73
N ASP A 218 8.86 6.24 28.67
CA ASP A 218 10.23 5.71 28.60
C ASP A 218 10.27 4.18 28.73
N ASP A 219 9.50 3.59 29.64
CA ASP A 219 9.49 2.13 29.86
C ASP A 219 8.92 1.40 28.65
N ARG A 220 7.86 1.97 28.06
CA ARG A 220 7.27 1.46 26.84
C ARG A 220 8.24 1.55 25.66
N ASN A 221 8.93 2.66 25.53
CA ASN A 221 9.92 2.88 24.47
C ASN A 221 11.14 1.96 24.66
N ALA A 222 11.59 1.73 25.88
CA ALA A 222 12.64 0.75 26.16
C ALA A 222 12.21 -0.67 25.75
N THR A 223 10.95 -1.05 25.98
CA THR A 223 10.41 -2.34 25.53
C THR A 223 10.45 -2.46 23.99
N ILE A 224 10.12 -1.40 23.26
CA ILE A 224 10.18 -1.36 21.79
C ILE A 224 11.62 -1.51 21.31
N VAL A 225 12.54 -0.71 21.87
CA VAL A 225 13.97 -0.73 21.52
C VAL A 225 14.56 -2.11 21.77
N ASN A 226 14.36 -2.69 22.96
CA ASN A 226 14.88 -4.01 23.31
C ASN A 226 14.36 -5.11 22.35
N ARG A 227 13.08 -5.06 21.98
CA ARG A 227 12.54 -6.04 21.03
C ARG A 227 13.06 -5.84 19.61
N ALA A 228 13.32 -4.60 19.21
CA ALA A 228 13.93 -4.30 17.91
C ALA A 228 15.39 -4.79 17.88
N LEU A 229 16.17 -4.55 18.93
CA LEU A 229 17.55 -5.07 19.09
C LEU A 229 17.57 -6.60 18.93
N ALA A 230 16.72 -7.30 19.68
CA ALA A 230 16.63 -8.76 19.61
C ALA A 230 16.27 -9.24 18.18
N ALA A 231 15.42 -8.52 17.45
CA ALA A 231 15.10 -8.87 16.07
C ALA A 231 16.32 -8.68 15.13
N VAL A 232 17.09 -7.60 15.32
CA VAL A 232 18.31 -7.37 14.53
C VAL A 232 19.38 -8.42 14.87
N ASP A 233 19.54 -8.79 16.12
CA ASP A 233 20.46 -9.87 16.54
C ASP A 233 20.05 -11.23 15.92
N GLU A 234 18.75 -11.45 15.66
CA GLU A 234 18.27 -12.58 14.88
C GLU A 234 18.61 -12.43 13.38
N GLY A 235 19.28 -11.35 12.93
CA GLY A 235 19.61 -11.03 11.54
C GLY A 235 18.39 -10.61 10.72
N ARG A 236 17.42 -9.95 11.32
CA ARG A 236 16.21 -9.45 10.68
C ARG A 236 16.34 -7.98 10.30
N GLN A 237 15.61 -7.57 9.28
CA GLN A 237 15.43 -6.16 8.94
C GLN A 237 14.07 -5.70 9.47
N VAL A 238 14.08 -4.64 10.28
CA VAL A 238 12.91 -4.22 11.05
C VAL A 238 12.31 -2.92 10.51
N LEU A 239 11.01 -2.92 10.27
CA LEU A 239 10.22 -1.71 10.03
C LEU A 239 9.38 -1.41 11.27
N ILE A 240 9.71 -0.35 11.98
CA ILE A 240 8.93 0.17 13.11
C ILE A 240 7.96 1.22 12.60
N LEU A 241 6.67 1.04 12.86
CA LEU A 241 5.61 1.92 12.42
C LEU A 241 4.97 2.66 13.59
N SER A 242 5.01 3.99 13.52
CA SER A 242 4.34 4.88 14.47
C SER A 242 3.51 5.94 13.76
N ASP A 243 2.43 6.39 14.37
CA ASP A 243 1.62 7.51 13.85
C ASP A 243 2.16 8.89 14.30
N ARG A 244 3.37 8.95 14.93
CA ARG A 244 4.03 10.17 15.42
C ARG A 244 5.44 10.31 14.84
N VAL A 245 5.71 11.47 14.24
CA VAL A 245 7.02 11.80 13.68
C VAL A 245 8.09 11.79 14.78
N ASP A 246 7.83 12.48 15.89
CA ASP A 246 8.79 12.59 17.00
C ASP A 246 9.13 11.23 17.62
N HIS A 247 8.16 10.31 17.66
CA HIS A 247 8.39 8.95 18.11
C HIS A 247 9.29 8.16 17.14
N CYS A 248 9.10 8.32 15.83
CA CYS A 248 9.98 7.69 14.84
C CYS A 248 11.42 8.23 14.94
N LEU A 249 11.58 9.54 15.14
CA LEU A 249 12.89 10.16 15.33
C LEU A 249 13.55 9.70 16.63
N PHE A 250 12.80 9.67 17.73
CA PHE A 250 13.27 9.18 19.01
C PHE A 250 13.77 7.73 18.91
N LEU A 251 12.95 6.82 18.36
CA LEU A 251 13.31 5.39 18.26
C LEU A 251 14.51 5.18 17.34
N ALA A 252 14.61 5.90 16.24
CA ALA A 252 15.76 5.79 15.33
C ALA A 252 17.05 6.24 16.04
N ASN A 253 17.02 7.34 16.79
CA ASN A 253 18.17 7.83 17.55
C ASN A 253 18.54 6.85 18.69
N ALA A 254 17.56 6.38 19.46
CA ALA A 254 17.80 5.44 20.54
C ALA A 254 18.42 4.12 20.04
N LEU A 255 17.99 3.61 18.89
CA LEU A 255 18.57 2.41 18.28
C LEU A 255 19.98 2.66 17.72
N ALA A 256 20.26 3.85 17.21
CA ALA A 256 21.59 4.23 16.73
C ALA A 256 22.64 4.26 17.88
N GLU A 257 22.24 4.54 19.11
CA GLU A 257 23.13 4.47 20.30
C GLU A 257 23.68 3.05 20.53
N TYR A 258 22.99 2.02 20.06
CA TYR A 258 23.41 0.61 20.09
C TYR A 258 24.18 0.18 18.84
N SER A 259 24.74 1.14 18.09
CA SER A 259 25.51 0.91 16.87
C SER A 259 24.72 0.30 15.70
N LEU A 260 23.40 0.33 15.73
CA LEU A 260 22.56 -0.10 14.63
C LEU A 260 22.46 0.99 13.54
N GLN A 261 22.34 0.55 12.30
CA GLN A 261 21.99 1.42 11.19
C GLN A 261 20.46 1.67 11.21
N ALA A 262 20.04 2.58 12.07
CA ALA A 262 18.64 2.95 12.26
C ALA A 262 18.34 4.31 11.63
N VAL A 263 17.27 4.41 10.87
CA VAL A 263 16.89 5.65 10.15
C VAL A 263 15.40 5.98 10.32
N ALA A 264 15.10 7.28 10.38
CA ALA A 264 13.73 7.75 10.36
C ALA A 264 13.26 8.02 8.90
N PHE A 265 12.12 7.44 8.53
CA PHE A 265 11.48 7.60 7.22
C PHE A 265 10.14 8.30 7.39
N VAL A 266 10.18 9.63 7.45
CA VAL A 266 9.03 10.49 7.78
C VAL A 266 8.79 11.56 6.70
N GLY A 267 7.64 12.24 6.79
CA GLY A 267 7.20 13.20 5.77
C GLY A 267 8.17 14.35 5.48
N SER A 268 8.96 14.78 6.47
CA SER A 268 9.97 15.83 6.34
C SER A 268 11.23 15.41 5.56
N VAL A 269 11.45 14.11 5.36
CA VAL A 269 12.58 13.60 4.58
C VAL A 269 12.36 13.85 3.10
N SER A 270 13.33 14.47 2.42
CA SER A 270 13.23 14.79 0.99
C SER A 270 13.11 13.53 0.12
N LYS A 271 12.50 13.66 -1.07
CA LYS A 271 12.36 12.53 -2.01
C LYS A 271 13.70 11.88 -2.36
N LYS A 272 14.75 12.68 -2.60
CA LYS A 272 16.10 12.19 -2.88
C LYS A 272 16.64 11.33 -1.73
N LYS A 273 16.51 11.82 -0.51
CA LYS A 273 16.95 11.09 0.69
C LYS A 273 16.14 9.83 0.94
N ARG A 274 14.83 9.84 0.67
CA ARG A 274 14.00 8.62 0.74
C ARG A 274 14.45 7.56 -0.24
N ALA A 275 14.75 7.95 -1.50
CA ALA A 275 15.26 7.02 -2.50
C ALA A 275 16.60 6.41 -2.07
N GLU A 276 17.50 7.21 -1.50
CA GLU A 276 18.77 6.75 -0.93
C GLU A 276 18.55 5.76 0.23
N ILE A 277 17.65 6.06 1.17
CA ILE A 277 17.31 5.17 2.28
C ILE A 277 16.79 3.82 1.74
N LEU A 278 15.90 3.85 0.75
CA LEU A 278 15.34 2.62 0.16
C LEU A 278 16.41 1.78 -0.56
N ALA A 279 17.31 2.41 -1.31
CA ALA A 279 18.42 1.72 -1.95
C ALA A 279 19.31 1.02 -0.91
N ARG A 280 19.79 1.75 0.10
CA ARG A 280 20.60 1.20 1.19
C ARG A 280 19.88 0.11 1.98
N ALA A 281 18.56 0.24 2.19
CA ALA A 281 17.78 -0.78 2.86
C ALA A 281 17.64 -2.06 2.02
N ASN A 282 17.49 -1.94 0.70
CA ASN A 282 17.50 -3.09 -0.21
C ASN A 282 18.85 -3.80 -0.23
N ASP A 283 19.95 -3.05 -0.09
CA ASP A 283 21.31 -3.59 0.02
C ASP A 283 21.67 -4.11 1.44
N ARG A 284 20.68 -4.17 2.33
CA ARG A 284 20.84 -4.61 3.73
C ARG A 284 21.82 -3.76 4.56
N GLU A 285 22.08 -2.51 4.16
CA GLU A 285 22.91 -1.55 4.91
C GLU A 285 22.13 -0.83 6.03
N ILE A 286 20.82 -1.01 6.11
CA ILE A 286 19.97 -0.44 7.16
C ILE A 286 19.28 -1.58 7.90
N ASP A 287 19.47 -1.62 9.21
CA ASP A 287 18.89 -2.63 10.10
C ASP A 287 17.45 -2.30 10.47
N VAL A 288 17.19 -1.02 10.79
CA VAL A 288 15.89 -0.57 11.28
C VAL A 288 15.43 0.70 10.56
N ILE A 289 14.19 0.68 10.09
CA ILE A 289 13.50 1.86 9.55
C ILE A 289 12.37 2.22 10.49
N CYS A 290 12.41 3.42 11.08
CA CYS A 290 11.32 3.97 11.87
C CYS A 290 10.48 4.91 11.00
N ALA A 291 9.23 4.54 10.70
CA ALA A 291 8.43 5.26 9.71
C ALA A 291 7.03 5.62 10.20
N THR A 292 6.52 6.74 9.65
CA THR A 292 5.12 7.12 9.80
C THR A 292 4.28 6.55 8.64
N THR A 293 3.07 7.05 8.48
CA THR A 293 2.15 6.72 7.36
C THR A 293 2.76 6.91 5.97
N VAL A 294 3.87 7.65 5.85
CA VAL A 294 4.62 7.78 4.59
C VAL A 294 5.10 6.41 4.08
N ALA A 295 5.35 5.47 4.99
CA ALA A 295 5.69 4.09 4.62
C ALA A 295 4.49 3.34 4.02
N ASP A 296 3.26 3.76 4.27
CA ASP A 296 2.07 3.07 3.78
C ASP A 296 1.98 3.14 2.24
N GLU A 297 2.59 4.13 1.60
CA GLU A 297 2.45 4.42 0.17
C GLU A 297 3.75 4.32 -0.65
N GLY A 298 4.90 4.53 -0.04
CA GLY A 298 6.18 4.72 -0.76
C GLY A 298 7.27 3.70 -0.44
N LEU A 299 7.06 2.75 0.47
CA LEU A 299 8.10 1.83 0.92
C LEU A 299 8.02 0.51 0.12
N ASP A 300 8.96 0.29 -0.79
CA ASP A 300 9.14 -0.99 -1.50
C ASP A 300 10.43 -1.67 -1.04
N LEU A 301 10.30 -2.61 -0.12
CA LEU A 301 11.39 -3.39 0.47
C LEU A 301 11.02 -4.89 0.42
N PRO A 302 11.33 -5.59 -0.67
CA PRO A 302 11.03 -7.01 -0.81
C PRO A 302 11.64 -7.89 0.28
N GLY A 303 12.85 -7.55 0.72
CA GLY A 303 13.59 -8.26 1.76
C GLY A 303 13.11 -8.01 3.20
N LEU A 304 12.17 -7.08 3.42
CA LEU A 304 11.64 -6.77 4.76
C LEU A 304 10.94 -7.98 5.38
N ASP A 305 11.41 -8.44 6.52
CA ASP A 305 10.88 -9.62 7.21
C ASP A 305 10.22 -9.33 8.57
N THR A 306 10.43 -8.16 9.16
CA THR A 306 9.85 -7.83 10.46
C THR A 306 9.14 -6.47 10.43
N VAL A 307 7.88 -6.45 10.82
CA VAL A 307 7.08 -5.22 10.98
C VAL A 307 6.65 -5.09 12.44
N MET A 308 6.95 -3.97 13.06
CA MET A 308 6.54 -3.66 14.43
C MET A 308 5.50 -2.54 14.44
N LEU A 309 4.31 -2.83 14.97
CA LEU A 309 3.20 -1.88 15.06
C LEU A 309 3.21 -1.23 16.46
N THR A 310 3.78 -0.03 16.58
CA THR A 310 4.01 0.60 17.88
C THR A 310 2.88 1.53 18.33
N THR A 311 1.99 1.93 17.42
CA THR A 311 0.80 2.72 17.76
C THR A 311 -0.47 1.99 17.37
N PRO A 312 -1.53 2.06 18.21
CA PRO A 312 -2.79 1.38 17.94
C PRO A 312 -3.51 2.02 16.76
N SER A 313 -3.74 1.26 15.69
CA SER A 313 -4.50 1.72 14.53
C SER A 313 -5.93 1.19 14.57
N LYS A 314 -6.92 2.11 14.42
CA LYS A 314 -8.33 1.75 14.23
C LYS A 314 -8.65 1.35 12.79
N ALA A 315 -7.83 1.78 11.82
CA ALA A 315 -8.02 1.53 10.40
C ALA A 315 -7.42 0.17 10.01
N LEU A 316 -8.24 -0.87 9.96
CA LEU A 316 -7.80 -2.25 9.66
C LEU A 316 -7.21 -2.40 8.25
N ASN A 317 -7.70 -1.66 7.27
CA ASN A 317 -7.14 -1.62 5.91
C ASN A 317 -5.68 -1.14 5.91
N ARG A 318 -5.34 -0.13 6.72
CA ARG A 318 -3.97 0.33 6.89
C ARG A 318 -3.09 -0.75 7.52
N VAL A 319 -3.58 -1.41 8.55
CA VAL A 319 -2.88 -2.54 9.18
C VAL A 319 -2.63 -3.65 8.16
N GLN A 320 -3.64 -4.00 7.36
CA GLN A 320 -3.52 -5.01 6.30
C GLN A 320 -2.45 -4.64 5.26
N GLN A 321 -2.39 -3.39 4.84
CA GLN A 321 -1.36 -2.92 3.89
C GLN A 321 0.05 -2.98 4.48
N ARG A 322 0.19 -2.57 5.76
CA ARG A 322 1.46 -2.61 6.50
C ARG A 322 2.00 -4.04 6.60
N ILE A 323 1.14 -4.99 6.96
CA ILE A 323 1.47 -6.41 7.03
C ILE A 323 1.78 -6.98 5.64
N GLY A 324 1.00 -6.61 4.64
CA GLY A 324 1.14 -7.08 3.27
C GLY A 324 2.54 -6.81 2.67
N ARG A 325 3.27 -5.82 3.19
CA ARG A 325 4.67 -5.58 2.81
C ARG A 325 5.58 -6.70 3.30
N ALA A 326 5.37 -7.16 4.53
CA ALA A 326 6.10 -8.29 5.08
C ALA A 326 5.69 -9.63 4.44
N MET A 327 4.56 -9.72 3.76
CA MET A 327 4.07 -10.96 3.15
C MET A 327 4.67 -11.24 1.76
N ARG A 328 5.42 -10.31 1.17
CA ARG A 328 6.04 -10.51 -0.15
C ARG A 328 7.10 -11.61 -0.09
N PRO A 329 7.06 -12.61 -0.99
CA PRO A 329 8.11 -13.61 -1.05
C PRO A 329 9.44 -12.97 -1.48
N HIS A 330 10.53 -13.40 -0.88
CA HIS A 330 11.89 -13.05 -1.30
C HIS A 330 12.84 -14.20 -0.93
N PRO A 331 13.78 -14.61 -1.79
CA PRO A 331 14.63 -15.79 -1.56
C PRO A 331 15.44 -15.76 -0.26
N GLU A 332 15.93 -14.60 0.13
CA GLU A 332 16.77 -14.43 1.32
C GLU A 332 16.00 -14.04 2.57
N LYS A 333 14.68 -14.03 2.49
CA LYS A 333 13.81 -13.56 3.57
C LYS A 333 13.57 -14.66 4.58
N LYS A 334 13.73 -14.35 5.86
CA LYS A 334 13.29 -15.18 6.97
C LYS A 334 11.76 -15.23 7.04
N GLU A 335 11.20 -16.19 7.76
CA GLU A 335 9.77 -16.20 8.07
C GLU A 335 9.33 -14.82 8.57
N PRO A 336 8.39 -14.14 7.90
CA PRO A 336 8.01 -12.80 8.31
C PRO A 336 7.33 -12.78 9.68
N ILE A 337 7.63 -11.76 10.47
CA ILE A 337 7.04 -11.53 11.79
C ILE A 337 6.34 -10.18 11.81
N VAL A 338 5.16 -10.14 12.38
CA VAL A 338 4.50 -8.91 12.79
C VAL A 338 4.48 -8.84 14.30
N ILE A 339 5.21 -7.91 14.87
CA ILE A 339 5.23 -7.62 16.30
C ILE A 339 4.17 -6.56 16.57
N ASP A 340 3.10 -6.96 17.21
CA ASP A 340 1.96 -6.08 17.50
C ASP A 340 1.91 -5.74 18.99
N LEU A 341 2.06 -4.45 19.30
CA LEU A 341 2.08 -3.99 20.67
C LEU A 341 0.66 -3.96 21.26
N VAL A 342 0.55 -4.49 22.47
CA VAL A 342 -0.68 -4.49 23.26
C VAL A 342 -0.46 -3.74 24.56
N ASP A 343 -1.24 -2.68 24.73
CA ASP A 343 -1.25 -1.86 25.91
C ASP A 343 -2.47 -2.17 26.78
N GLU A 344 -2.41 -1.95 28.08
CA GLU A 344 -3.41 -2.45 29.04
C GLU A 344 -4.81 -1.80 28.99
N PRO A 345 -5.01 -0.52 28.62
CA PRO A 345 -6.34 0.08 28.66
C PRO A 345 -7.37 -0.74 27.86
N ARG A 346 -8.55 -0.94 28.45
CA ARG A 346 -9.61 -1.77 27.86
C ARG A 346 -10.01 -1.34 26.45
N SER A 347 -9.95 -0.04 26.17
CA SER A 347 -10.21 0.54 24.86
C SER A 347 -9.18 0.08 23.81
N LEU A 348 -7.90 0.00 24.16
CA LEU A 348 -6.81 -0.44 23.28
C LEU A 348 -6.84 -1.95 23.06
N ARG A 349 -7.19 -2.73 24.09
CA ARG A 349 -7.42 -4.18 23.96
C ARG A 349 -8.56 -4.48 22.96
N GLY A 350 -9.60 -3.62 22.91
CA GLY A 350 -10.67 -3.73 21.90
C GLY A 350 -10.15 -3.55 20.47
N ILE A 351 -9.20 -2.64 20.26
CA ILE A 351 -8.54 -2.44 18.96
C ILE A 351 -7.67 -3.65 18.61
N ALA A 352 -6.89 -4.16 19.57
CA ALA A 352 -6.08 -5.37 19.37
C ALA A 352 -6.94 -6.59 18.99
N ARG A 353 -8.11 -6.79 19.60
CA ARG A 353 -9.05 -7.85 19.22
C ARG A 353 -9.57 -7.72 17.79
N LYS A 354 -9.79 -6.49 17.31
CA LYS A 354 -10.16 -6.28 15.90
C LYS A 354 -9.01 -6.66 14.95
N ARG A 355 -7.76 -6.33 15.33
CA ARG A 355 -6.57 -6.75 14.56
C ARG A 355 -6.41 -8.27 14.55
N LEU A 356 -6.65 -8.95 15.67
CA LEU A 356 -6.62 -10.40 15.72
C LEU A 356 -7.57 -11.04 14.69
N ARG A 357 -8.81 -10.53 14.56
CA ARG A 357 -9.76 -11.02 13.55
C ARG A 357 -9.23 -10.80 12.13
N LEU A 358 -8.56 -9.67 11.88
CA LEU A 358 -7.90 -9.40 10.60
C LEU A 358 -6.79 -10.41 10.34
N TYR A 359 -5.92 -10.67 11.31
CA TYR A 359 -4.81 -11.62 11.19
C TYR A 359 -5.30 -13.04 10.88
N THR A 360 -6.34 -13.49 11.58
CA THR A 360 -7.00 -14.78 11.31
C THR A 360 -7.54 -14.84 9.87
N ARG A 361 -8.17 -13.75 9.40
CA ARG A 361 -8.67 -13.66 8.01
C ARG A 361 -7.54 -13.72 6.98
N LEU A 362 -6.40 -13.09 7.27
CA LEU A 362 -5.22 -13.10 6.40
C LEU A 362 -4.41 -14.41 6.46
N GLY A 363 -4.79 -15.35 7.31
CA GLY A 363 -4.07 -16.62 7.48
C GLY A 363 -2.75 -16.47 8.25
N CYS A 364 -2.54 -15.36 9.00
CA CYS A 364 -1.39 -15.20 9.88
C CYS A 364 -1.40 -16.26 11.00
N ARG A 365 -0.20 -16.66 11.44
CA ARG A 365 0.01 -17.71 12.45
C ARG A 365 0.32 -17.14 13.83
#